data_369fab1491b8c7393d0d5e126de39505
#
_entry.id   369fab1491b8c7393d0d5e126de39505
#
_cell.length_a   1.000
_cell.length_b   1.000
_cell.length_c   1.000
_cell.angle_alpha   90.00
_cell.angle_beta   90.00
_cell.angle_gamma   90.00
#
_symmetry.space_group_name_H-M   'P 1'
#
loop_
_entity.id
_entity.type
_entity.pdbx_description
1 polymer ?
#
loop_
_entity_poly.entity_id
_entity_poly.type
_entity_poly.pdbx_seq_one_letter_code
_entity_poly.pdbx_strand_id
1 'polypeptide(L)'
;IDSAYRFCTTHNKKFMICWERNQILNCQFNKLFKPLKYLKESNSYCYIRFLYKVERRFRLVRWFVQMLEKCHILKIFKEGQYEELRAFSKKGGDKFLWVIVESYSVFFRTEEDDFLRDLFQLNDLMLQRLKNETKAFKNNVIGVHIRRTDNKNSIEQSSLELFIEQIQKEIEDLVTDLRSTLI
;
A
#
# COMPACT_ATOMS: atom_id res chain seq x y z
N ILE A 1 -3.40 0.62 3.46
CA ILE A 1 -2.90 1.12 4.75
C ILE A 1 -3.56 2.45 5.08
N ASP A 2 -3.45 3.45 4.22
CA ASP A 2 -4.03 4.79 4.41
C ASP A 2 -5.51 4.74 4.83
N SER A 3 -6.37 4.14 4.03
CA SER A 3 -7.81 4.04 4.35
C SER A 3 -8.08 3.37 5.70
N ALA A 4 -7.31 2.36 6.08
CA ALA A 4 -7.50 1.68 7.36
C ALA A 4 -7.09 2.56 8.54
N TYR A 5 -6.00 3.31 8.39
CA TYR A 5 -5.58 4.24 9.42
C TYR A 5 -6.59 5.39 9.60
N ARG A 6 -6.99 6.05 8.51
CA ARG A 6 -7.97 7.14 8.54
C ARG A 6 -9.30 6.67 9.16
N PHE A 7 -9.77 5.50 8.75
CA PHE A 7 -10.94 4.88 9.36
C PHE A 7 -10.78 4.70 10.87
N CYS A 8 -9.66 4.13 11.31
CA CYS A 8 -9.42 3.90 12.74
C CYS A 8 -9.30 5.22 13.52
N THR A 9 -8.64 6.22 12.98
CA THR A 9 -8.51 7.55 13.61
C THR A 9 -9.86 8.24 13.72
N THR A 10 -10.64 8.29 12.64
CA THR A 10 -11.97 8.92 12.61
C THR A 10 -12.93 8.26 13.60
N HIS A 11 -12.86 6.95 13.77
CA HIS A 11 -13.74 6.19 14.65
C HIS A 11 -13.13 5.82 16.01
N ASN A 12 -12.00 6.44 16.38
CA ASN A 12 -11.26 6.18 17.62
C ASN A 12 -11.00 4.69 17.86
N LYS A 13 -10.56 3.97 16.81
CA LYS A 13 -10.23 2.54 16.84
C LYS A 13 -8.71 2.35 16.93
N LYS A 14 -8.29 1.24 17.51
CA LYS A 14 -6.88 0.85 17.47
C LYS A 14 -6.52 0.34 16.08
N PHE A 15 -5.36 0.75 15.59
CA PHE A 15 -4.83 0.38 14.29
C PHE A 15 -3.54 -0.41 14.43
N MET A 16 -3.35 -1.39 13.56
CA MET A 16 -2.12 -2.17 13.47
C MET A 16 -1.83 -2.54 12.03
N ILE A 17 -0.58 -2.37 11.61
CA ILE A 17 -0.08 -2.81 10.32
C ILE A 17 0.65 -4.14 10.49
N CYS A 18 0.27 -5.14 9.69
CA CYS A 18 1.05 -6.36 9.55
C CYS A 18 1.93 -6.23 8.30
N TRP A 19 3.24 -6.05 8.51
CA TRP A 19 4.23 -6.05 7.44
C TRP A 19 4.74 -7.47 7.23
N GLU A 20 4.30 -8.10 6.13
CA GLU A 20 4.68 -9.46 5.80
C GLU A 20 5.88 -9.47 4.87
N ARG A 21 6.91 -10.21 5.25
CA ARG A 21 8.01 -10.53 4.34
C ARG A 21 7.62 -11.75 3.51
N ASN A 22 7.58 -11.58 2.22
CA ASN A 22 7.31 -12.64 1.25
C ASN A 22 8.32 -12.59 0.10
N GLN A 23 8.18 -13.45 -0.89
CA GLN A 23 9.08 -13.49 -2.06
C GLN A 23 9.07 -12.19 -2.87
N ILE A 24 7.98 -11.43 -2.84
CA ILE A 24 7.83 -10.17 -3.57
C ILE A 24 8.36 -9.00 -2.72
N LEU A 25 7.97 -8.97 -1.44
CA LEU A 25 8.36 -7.94 -0.49
C LEU A 25 9.36 -8.50 0.53
N ASN A 26 10.57 -8.79 0.08
CA ASN A 26 11.62 -9.38 0.94
C ASN A 26 12.45 -8.31 1.66
N CYS A 27 11.80 -7.30 2.22
CA CYS A 27 12.46 -6.24 2.96
C CYS A 27 11.84 -6.06 4.34
N GLN A 28 12.68 -5.89 5.36
CA GLN A 28 12.24 -5.49 6.68
C GLN A 28 11.79 -4.03 6.64
N PHE A 29 10.71 -3.71 7.35
CA PHE A 29 10.17 -2.36 7.39
C PHE A 29 11.20 -1.33 7.87
N ASN A 30 11.91 -1.63 8.94
CA ASN A 30 12.91 -0.76 9.54
C ASN A 30 14.15 -0.48 8.66
N LYS A 31 14.37 -1.29 7.63
CA LYS A 31 15.42 -1.00 6.63
C LYS A 31 15.06 0.16 5.70
N LEU A 32 13.79 0.48 5.57
CA LEU A 32 13.30 1.55 4.70
C LEU A 32 12.79 2.74 5.52
N PHE A 33 12.04 2.47 6.58
CA PHE A 33 11.28 3.48 7.31
C PHE A 33 11.68 3.54 8.77
N LYS A 34 11.35 4.66 9.41
CA LYS A 34 11.46 4.80 10.87
C LYS A 34 10.50 3.82 11.58
N PRO A 35 10.86 3.36 12.78
CA PRO A 35 9.99 2.48 13.54
C PRO A 35 8.60 3.08 13.75
N LEU A 36 7.57 2.27 13.53
CA LEU A 36 6.18 2.64 13.75
C LEU A 36 5.62 1.93 14.98
N LYS A 37 4.96 2.68 15.85
CA LYS A 37 4.29 2.15 17.05
C LYS A 37 3.22 1.09 16.73
N TYR A 38 2.63 1.19 15.55
CA TYR A 38 1.50 0.37 15.12
C TYR A 38 1.90 -0.78 14.20
N LEU A 39 3.20 -1.02 14.04
CA LEU A 39 3.72 -2.03 13.14
C LEU A 39 4.03 -3.33 13.88
N LYS A 40 3.58 -4.43 13.31
CA LYS A 40 4.02 -5.76 13.68
C LYS A 40 4.67 -6.43 12.47
N GLU A 41 5.98 -6.63 12.54
CA GLU A 41 6.69 -7.45 11.56
C GLU A 41 6.49 -8.92 11.85
N SER A 42 6.19 -9.70 10.81
CA SER A 42 6.12 -11.15 10.88
C SER A 42 7.10 -11.77 9.88
N ASN A 43 7.98 -12.64 10.38
CA ASN A 43 8.94 -13.38 9.55
C ASN A 43 8.31 -14.59 8.87
N SER A 44 7.14 -15.00 9.28
CA SER A 44 6.44 -16.15 8.75
C SER A 44 4.95 -15.89 8.74
N TYR A 45 4.33 -16.17 7.62
CA TYR A 45 2.89 -16.19 7.38
C TYR A 45 2.08 -15.35 8.37
N CYS A 46 1.64 -14.20 7.96
CA CYS A 46 0.65 -13.48 8.71
C CYS A 46 -0.41 -14.50 9.17
N TYR A 47 -0.75 -14.51 10.46
CA TYR A 47 -1.80 -15.37 11.03
C TYR A 47 -3.09 -15.36 10.18
N ILE A 48 -3.31 -14.29 9.47
CA ILE A 48 -4.41 -14.08 8.54
C ILE A 48 -4.33 -15.01 7.33
N ARG A 49 -3.17 -15.12 6.67
CA ARG A 49 -2.98 -16.04 5.54
C ARG A 49 -3.02 -17.49 5.99
N PHE A 50 -2.55 -17.76 7.20
CA PHE A 50 -2.70 -19.08 7.80
C PHE A 50 -4.19 -19.39 8.02
N LEU A 51 -4.96 -18.48 8.61
CA LEU A 51 -6.41 -18.63 8.78
C LEU A 51 -7.12 -18.82 7.42
N TYR A 52 -6.73 -18.09 6.37
CA TYR A 52 -7.29 -18.28 5.03
C TYR A 52 -6.99 -19.64 4.41
N LYS A 53 -5.75 -20.12 4.54
CA LYS A 53 -5.38 -21.44 4.03
C LYS A 53 -6.13 -22.55 4.77
N VAL A 54 -6.20 -22.41 6.09
CA VAL A 54 -6.85 -23.37 6.96
C VAL A 54 -8.38 -23.33 6.80
N GLU A 55 -8.99 -22.14 6.67
CA GLU A 55 -10.41 -21.96 6.41
C GLU A 55 -10.85 -22.60 5.07
N ARG A 56 -10.01 -22.50 4.03
CA ARG A 56 -10.28 -23.15 2.75
C ARG A 56 -10.25 -24.68 2.84
N ARG A 57 -9.38 -25.22 3.68
CA ARG A 57 -9.11 -26.67 3.75
C ARG A 57 -9.95 -27.40 4.78
N PHE A 58 -10.36 -26.73 5.85
CA PHE A 58 -11.05 -27.35 6.97
C PHE A 58 -12.42 -26.73 7.23
N ARG A 59 -13.50 -27.51 7.04
CA ARG A 59 -14.88 -27.09 7.29
C ARG A 59 -15.12 -26.57 8.70
N LEU A 60 -14.49 -27.19 9.70
CA LEU A 60 -14.58 -26.79 11.11
C LEU A 60 -14.02 -25.38 11.35
N VAL A 61 -12.88 -25.03 10.73
CA VAL A 61 -12.30 -23.70 10.88
C VAL A 61 -13.17 -22.64 10.22
N ARG A 62 -13.75 -22.95 9.05
CA ARG A 62 -14.73 -22.08 8.39
C ARG A 62 -15.94 -21.84 9.28
N TRP A 63 -16.49 -22.88 9.86
CA TRP A 63 -17.61 -22.78 10.81
C TRP A 63 -17.23 -21.92 12.01
N PHE A 64 -16.04 -22.11 12.59
CA PHE A 64 -15.55 -21.33 13.71
C PHE A 64 -15.41 -19.84 13.38
N VAL A 65 -14.82 -19.50 12.21
CA VAL A 65 -14.69 -18.11 11.73
C VAL A 65 -16.09 -17.48 11.55
N GLN A 66 -17.03 -18.21 10.95
CA GLN A 66 -18.42 -17.75 10.80
C GLN A 66 -19.11 -17.53 12.15
N MET A 67 -18.84 -18.38 13.13
CA MET A 67 -19.34 -18.20 14.49
C MET A 67 -18.79 -16.92 15.14
N LEU A 68 -17.46 -16.67 15.02
CA LEU A 68 -16.84 -15.44 15.51
C LEU A 68 -17.42 -14.19 14.82
N GLU A 69 -17.75 -14.28 13.54
CA GLU A 69 -18.41 -13.20 12.81
C GLU A 69 -19.83 -12.96 13.32
N LYS A 70 -20.61 -14.00 13.51
CA LYS A 70 -21.98 -13.89 14.09
C LYS A 70 -21.97 -13.30 15.49
N CYS A 71 -20.97 -13.63 16.30
CA CYS A 71 -20.76 -13.08 17.64
C CYS A 71 -20.15 -11.66 17.64
N HIS A 72 -19.93 -11.05 16.48
CA HIS A 72 -19.28 -9.75 16.33
C HIS A 72 -17.86 -9.66 16.94
N ILE A 73 -17.17 -10.78 17.04
CA ILE A 73 -15.80 -10.84 17.57
C ILE A 73 -14.80 -10.51 16.47
N LEU A 74 -14.99 -11.11 15.28
CA LEU A 74 -14.04 -10.98 14.18
C LEU A 74 -14.77 -10.77 12.84
N LYS A 75 -14.35 -9.78 12.07
CA LYS A 75 -14.73 -9.59 10.67
C LYS A 75 -13.48 -9.59 9.81
N ILE A 76 -13.52 -10.32 8.70
CA ILE A 76 -12.40 -10.41 7.75
C ILE A 76 -12.91 -9.96 6.38
N PHE A 77 -12.24 -8.94 5.83
CA PHE A 77 -12.44 -8.50 4.45
C PHE A 77 -11.27 -8.96 3.61
N LYS A 78 -11.57 -9.75 2.57
CA LYS A 78 -10.62 -10.28 1.60
C LYS A 78 -10.49 -9.36 0.40
N GLU A 79 -9.43 -9.53 -0.35
CA GLU A 79 -9.30 -8.92 -1.66
C GLU A 79 -10.54 -9.23 -2.52
N GLY A 80 -11.07 -8.21 -3.20
CA GLY A 80 -12.30 -8.30 -4.01
C GLY A 80 -13.60 -7.94 -3.28
N GLN A 81 -13.62 -7.85 -1.94
CA GLN A 81 -14.79 -7.46 -1.16
C GLN A 81 -14.88 -5.94 -0.93
N TYR A 82 -14.57 -5.15 -1.96
CA TYR A 82 -14.43 -3.69 -1.82
C TYR A 82 -15.73 -2.98 -1.51
N GLU A 83 -16.83 -3.40 -2.10
CA GLU A 83 -18.13 -2.76 -1.87
C GLU A 83 -18.67 -3.06 -0.48
N GLU A 84 -18.50 -4.30 0.01
CA GLU A 84 -18.84 -4.66 1.38
C GLU A 84 -18.00 -3.86 2.39
N LEU A 85 -16.70 -3.74 2.13
CA LEU A 85 -15.78 -2.99 2.97
C LEU A 85 -16.12 -1.50 2.99
N ARG A 86 -16.46 -0.90 1.85
CA ARG A 86 -16.93 0.48 1.77
C ARG A 86 -18.24 0.69 2.52
N ALA A 87 -19.21 -0.21 2.35
CA ALA A 87 -20.48 -0.14 3.07
C ALA A 87 -20.27 -0.28 4.58
N PHE A 88 -19.36 -1.16 5.00
CA PHE A 88 -18.98 -1.34 6.39
C PHE A 88 -18.32 -0.06 6.95
N SER A 89 -17.40 0.54 6.23
CA SER A 89 -16.69 1.74 6.68
C SER A 89 -17.63 2.94 6.84
N LYS A 90 -18.62 3.09 5.96
CA LYS A 90 -19.65 4.14 6.06
C LYS A 90 -20.54 3.98 7.31
N LYS A 91 -20.73 2.77 7.80
CA LYS A 91 -21.51 2.46 9.01
C LYS A 91 -20.70 2.58 10.31
N GLY A 92 -19.44 3.04 10.24
CA GLY A 92 -18.57 3.22 11.39
C GLY A 92 -17.95 1.95 11.96
N GLY A 93 -18.28 0.77 11.46
CA GLY A 93 -17.66 -0.50 11.86
C GLY A 93 -17.79 -0.91 13.33
N ASP A 94 -18.77 -0.37 14.06
CA ASP A 94 -18.78 -0.34 15.54
C ASP A 94 -19.04 -1.67 16.23
N LYS A 95 -19.52 -2.65 15.49
CA LYS A 95 -20.02 -3.91 16.08
C LYS A 95 -18.93 -4.95 16.34
N PHE A 96 -17.77 -4.85 15.68
CA PHE A 96 -16.75 -5.89 15.76
C PHE A 96 -15.59 -5.52 16.67
N LEU A 97 -15.14 -6.50 17.47
CA LEU A 97 -13.96 -6.36 18.32
C LEU A 97 -12.67 -6.30 17.48
N TRP A 98 -12.59 -7.12 16.43
CA TRP A 98 -11.47 -7.19 15.49
C TRP A 98 -11.95 -7.13 14.05
N VAL A 99 -11.30 -6.29 13.26
CA VAL A 99 -11.52 -6.21 11.82
C VAL A 99 -10.19 -6.39 11.11
N ILE A 100 -10.12 -7.37 10.23
CA ILE A 100 -8.95 -7.67 9.41
C ILE A 100 -9.27 -7.26 7.98
N VAL A 101 -8.42 -6.44 7.38
CA VAL A 101 -8.61 -5.95 6.02
C VAL A 101 -7.41 -6.30 5.16
N GLU A 102 -7.64 -7.05 4.07
CA GLU A 102 -6.72 -7.23 2.97
C GLU A 102 -7.29 -6.51 1.75
N SER A 103 -6.73 -5.35 1.41
CA SER A 103 -7.23 -4.53 0.31
C SER A 103 -6.11 -3.72 -0.35
N TYR A 104 -6.11 -3.72 -1.67
CA TYR A 104 -5.29 -2.82 -2.51
C TYR A 104 -6.05 -1.55 -2.93
N SER A 105 -7.34 -1.49 -2.67
CA SER A 105 -8.20 -0.37 -3.04
C SER A 105 -8.45 0.57 -1.87
N VAL A 106 -8.69 1.83 -2.21
CA VAL A 106 -9.12 2.85 -1.25
C VAL A 106 -10.57 2.60 -0.87
N PHE A 107 -10.85 2.38 0.42
CA PHE A 107 -12.20 2.13 0.92
C PHE A 107 -12.72 3.22 1.87
N PHE A 108 -11.84 4.07 2.36
CA PHE A 108 -12.18 5.20 3.22
C PHE A 108 -11.28 6.38 2.87
N ARG A 109 -11.85 7.58 2.72
CA ARG A 109 -11.14 8.83 2.42
C ARG A 109 -11.55 9.89 3.41
N THR A 110 -10.61 10.78 3.73
CA THR A 110 -10.81 12.04 4.42
C THR A 110 -10.20 13.14 3.56
N GLU A 111 -10.54 14.39 3.79
CA GLU A 111 -10.03 15.53 3.01
C GLU A 111 -8.57 15.89 3.31
N GLU A 112 -7.96 15.28 4.33
CA GLU A 112 -6.55 15.53 4.71
C GLU A 112 -5.60 14.68 3.86
N ASP A 113 -4.73 15.33 3.08
CA ASP A 113 -3.89 14.66 2.06
C ASP A 113 -2.48 14.18 2.54
N ASP A 114 -1.90 14.75 3.59
CA ASP A 114 -0.46 14.56 3.90
C ASP A 114 -0.11 13.38 4.83
N PHE A 115 -1.09 12.60 5.24
CA PHE A 115 -0.92 11.58 6.29
C PHE A 115 0.09 10.46 5.95
N LEU A 116 0.12 9.96 4.71
CA LEU A 116 1.05 8.88 4.34
C LEU A 116 2.52 9.28 4.48
N ARG A 117 2.84 10.56 4.24
CA ARG A 117 4.19 11.10 4.41
C ARG A 117 4.63 11.05 5.87
N ASP A 118 3.73 11.34 6.79
CA ASP A 118 4.02 11.32 8.23
C ASP A 118 4.12 9.89 8.77
N LEU A 119 3.30 8.99 8.24
CA LEU A 119 3.31 7.59 8.66
C LEU A 119 4.55 6.84 8.15
N PHE A 120 4.97 7.07 6.90
CA PHE A 120 6.08 6.35 6.25
C PHE A 120 7.32 7.22 6.10
N GLN A 121 7.84 7.74 7.20
CA GLN A 121 9.09 8.48 7.18
C GLN A 121 10.26 7.53 6.90
N LEU A 122 11.07 7.86 5.89
CA LEU A 122 12.30 7.13 5.62
C LEU A 122 13.22 7.19 6.84
N ASN A 123 13.93 6.09 7.13
CA ASN A 123 14.96 6.11 8.14
C ASN A 123 16.16 6.98 7.70
N ASP A 124 17.03 7.33 8.63
CA ASP A 124 18.11 8.28 8.36
C ASP A 124 19.11 7.78 7.32
N LEU A 125 19.35 6.46 7.27
CA LEU A 125 20.20 5.84 6.26
C LEU A 125 19.63 5.99 4.86
N MET A 126 18.33 5.75 4.70
CA MET A 126 17.64 5.90 3.42
C MET A 126 17.53 7.36 2.99
N LEU A 127 17.30 8.27 3.95
CA LEU A 127 17.31 9.71 3.69
C LEU A 127 18.68 10.19 3.21
N GLN A 128 19.76 9.74 3.86
CA GLN A 128 21.12 10.08 3.44
C GLN A 128 21.43 9.55 2.05
N ARG A 129 21.03 8.30 1.77
CA ARG A 129 21.19 7.68 0.46
C ARG A 129 20.44 8.47 -0.61
N LEU A 130 19.17 8.78 -0.39
CA LEU A 130 18.36 9.60 -1.28
C LEU A 130 19.02 10.97 -1.55
N LYS A 131 19.47 11.67 -0.51
CA LYS A 131 20.17 12.95 -0.64
C LYS A 131 21.44 12.83 -1.48
N ASN A 132 22.19 11.75 -1.33
CA ASN A 132 23.42 11.53 -2.10
C ASN A 132 23.10 11.26 -3.58
N GLU A 133 22.14 10.41 -3.87
CA GLU A 133 21.72 10.08 -5.24
C GLU A 133 21.13 11.31 -5.95
N THR A 134 20.40 12.16 -5.24
CA THR A 134 19.73 13.33 -5.81
C THR A 134 20.60 14.59 -5.87
N LYS A 135 21.82 14.56 -5.33
CA LYS A 135 22.74 15.73 -5.36
C LYS A 135 23.01 16.27 -6.76
N ALA A 136 23.07 15.39 -7.75
CA ALA A 136 23.33 15.74 -9.14
C ALA A 136 22.08 16.19 -9.92
N PHE A 137 20.90 16.09 -9.29
CA PHE A 137 19.66 16.48 -9.95
C PHE A 137 19.59 18.00 -10.12
N LYS A 138 19.33 18.44 -11.35
CA LYS A 138 19.05 19.83 -11.70
C LYS A 138 17.54 20.09 -11.63
N ASN A 139 17.11 21.30 -11.96
CA ASN A 139 15.72 21.72 -11.85
C ASN A 139 14.74 20.88 -12.69
N ASN A 140 15.19 20.36 -13.84
CA ASN A 140 14.36 19.55 -14.72
C ASN A 140 14.79 18.09 -14.65
N VAL A 141 14.02 17.28 -13.94
CA VAL A 141 14.28 15.84 -13.76
C VAL A 141 13.05 15.05 -14.15
N ILE A 142 13.22 14.12 -15.08
CA ILE A 142 12.19 13.15 -15.45
C ILE A 142 12.42 11.87 -14.66
N GLY A 143 11.47 11.51 -13.80
CA GLY A 143 11.49 10.24 -13.07
C GLY A 143 10.76 9.15 -13.86
N VAL A 144 11.43 8.03 -14.10
CA VAL A 144 10.84 6.90 -14.82
C VAL A 144 10.77 5.68 -13.91
N HIS A 145 9.59 5.10 -13.76
CA HIS A 145 9.38 3.85 -13.01
C HIS A 145 9.02 2.71 -13.97
N ILE A 146 9.94 1.77 -14.15
CA ILE A 146 9.73 0.59 -14.99
C ILE A 146 9.56 -0.64 -14.12
N ARG A 147 8.34 -1.21 -14.09
CA ARG A 147 8.03 -2.43 -13.34
C ARG A 147 8.18 -3.66 -14.24
N ARG A 148 9.23 -4.48 -14.00
CA ARG A 148 9.58 -5.59 -14.89
C ARG A 148 9.68 -6.96 -14.22
N THR A 149 9.35 -7.08 -12.94
CA THR A 149 9.68 -8.31 -12.20
C THR A 149 8.48 -9.17 -11.84
N ASP A 150 7.31 -8.62 -11.61
CA ASP A 150 6.20 -9.32 -10.96
C ASP A 150 4.84 -9.16 -11.67
N ASN A 151 4.75 -8.28 -12.65
CA ASN A 151 3.50 -8.03 -13.37
C ASN A 151 3.67 -8.27 -14.88
N LYS A 152 3.31 -9.48 -15.33
CA LYS A 152 3.40 -9.87 -16.75
C LYS A 152 2.59 -8.94 -17.65
N ASN A 153 1.38 -8.56 -17.25
CA ASN A 153 0.54 -7.66 -18.04
C ASN A 153 1.19 -6.28 -18.22
N SER A 154 1.85 -5.76 -17.18
CA SER A 154 2.59 -4.49 -17.30
C SER A 154 3.80 -4.60 -18.22
N ILE A 155 4.46 -5.75 -18.25
CA ILE A 155 5.60 -5.99 -19.14
C ILE A 155 5.15 -6.06 -20.60
N GLU A 156 4.03 -6.72 -20.86
CA GLU A 156 3.47 -6.90 -22.21
C GLU A 156 2.87 -5.60 -22.75
N GLN A 157 2.23 -4.79 -21.89
CA GLN A 157 1.56 -3.55 -22.30
C GLN A 157 2.50 -2.34 -22.35
N SER A 158 3.68 -2.42 -21.73
CA SER A 158 4.63 -1.31 -21.63
C SER A 158 6.02 -1.79 -22.03
N SER A 159 6.28 -1.85 -23.34
CA SER A 159 7.60 -2.22 -23.85
C SER A 159 8.66 -1.15 -23.51
N LEU A 160 9.92 -1.51 -23.56
CA LEU A 160 11.02 -0.56 -23.32
C LEU A 160 11.00 0.56 -24.36
N GLU A 161 10.65 0.21 -25.60
CA GLU A 161 10.56 1.12 -26.74
C GLU A 161 9.52 2.22 -26.47
N LEU A 162 8.33 1.86 -25.96
CA LEU A 162 7.30 2.83 -25.60
C LEU A 162 7.75 3.79 -24.48
N PHE A 163 8.53 3.31 -23.52
CA PHE A 163 9.12 4.20 -22.51
C PHE A 163 10.13 5.17 -23.12
N ILE A 164 10.97 4.71 -24.04
CA ILE A 164 11.96 5.54 -24.73
C ILE A 164 11.25 6.60 -25.57
N GLU A 165 10.25 6.22 -26.36
CA GLU A 165 9.46 7.14 -27.18
C GLU A 165 8.78 8.22 -26.31
N GLN A 166 8.17 7.83 -25.19
CA GLN A 166 7.54 8.80 -24.30
C GLN A 166 8.54 9.75 -23.64
N ILE A 167 9.71 9.27 -23.24
CA ILE A 167 10.79 10.11 -22.68
C ILE A 167 11.29 11.09 -23.73
N GLN A 168 11.48 10.65 -24.98
CA GLN A 168 11.92 11.52 -26.08
C GLN A 168 10.91 12.63 -26.33
N LYS A 169 9.63 12.30 -26.37
CA LYS A 169 8.54 13.27 -26.51
C LYS A 169 8.55 14.31 -25.39
N GLU A 170 8.63 13.88 -24.13
CA GLU A 170 8.69 14.80 -22.99
C GLU A 170 9.90 15.75 -23.06
N ILE A 171 11.06 15.26 -23.54
CA ILE A 171 12.24 16.08 -23.74
C ILE A 171 12.01 17.12 -24.85
N GLU A 172 11.41 16.73 -25.97
CA GLU A 172 11.09 17.63 -27.09
C GLU A 172 10.11 18.71 -26.66
N ASP A 173 9.05 18.37 -25.92
CA ASP A 173 8.07 19.30 -25.40
C ASP A 173 8.73 20.31 -24.43
N LEU A 174 9.58 19.86 -23.51
CA LEU A 174 10.33 20.72 -22.59
C LEU A 174 11.29 21.70 -23.37
N VAL A 175 11.96 21.23 -24.41
CA VAL A 175 12.84 22.08 -25.23
C VAL A 175 12.02 23.13 -25.99
N THR A 176 10.86 22.77 -26.47
CA THR A 176 9.94 23.68 -27.18
C THR A 176 9.41 24.77 -26.27
N ASP A 177 8.97 24.40 -25.03
CA ASP A 177 8.51 25.35 -24.03
C ASP A 177 9.61 26.34 -23.61
N LEU A 178 10.84 25.86 -23.45
CA LEU A 178 11.98 26.73 -23.13
C LEU A 178 12.28 27.72 -24.25
N ARG A 179 12.14 27.33 -25.51
CA ARG A 179 12.33 28.21 -26.65
C ARG A 179 11.24 29.28 -26.78
N SER A 180 9.97 28.91 -26.48
CA SER A 180 8.84 29.83 -26.51
C SER A 180 8.87 30.86 -25.38
N THR A 181 9.57 30.58 -24.29
CA THR A 181 9.70 31.50 -23.13
C THR A 181 10.85 32.51 -23.31
N LEU A 182 11.74 32.29 -24.29
CA LEU A 182 12.91 33.14 -24.55
C LEU A 182 12.70 34.14 -25.71
N ILE A 183 11.53 34.19 -26.30
CA ILE A 183 11.08 35.15 -27.30
C ILE A 183 10.10 36.15 -26.66
#